data_2de0fa288b10f03c0a075f1d940141ea
#
_entry.id   2de0fa288b10f03c0a075f1d940141ea
#
_cell.length_a   1.000
_cell.length_b   1.000
_cell.length_c   1.000
_cell.angle_alpha   90.00
_cell.angle_beta   90.00
_cell.angle_gamma   90.00
#
_symmetry.space_group_name_H-M   'P 1'
#
loop_
_entity.id
_entity.type
_entity.pdbx_description
1 polymer ?
#
loop_
_entity_poly.entity_id
_entity_poly.type
_entity_poly.pdbx_seq_one_letter_code
_entity_poly.pdbx_strand_id
1 'polypeptide(L)'
;MNQEIHQILTDQFGVFEPELINTLADIGTIKSFEEGDELMRTGQYFKSTMLIVDGLVKLYREDDESNEFFVYFIEPGNACALSMVCASQQLTSEVMAKALKPTKAILVPIEQMDELMLKYKSWYYFVLETYRSRFEELLSVVDAIAFKAMDDRLIFYLGKQVDTLQSNLISTTHQEIATDLNTSREVISRLLKKMEQKRMIKLHRNKI
;
A
#
# COMPACT_ATOMS: atom_id res chain seq x y z
N MET A 1 1.09 24.57 24.68
CA MET A 1 1.68 24.36 23.33
C MET A 1 3.09 23.81 23.46
N ASN A 2 3.34 22.61 22.96
CA ASN A 2 4.67 22.00 22.95
C ASN A 2 5.47 22.58 21.78
N GLN A 3 6.50 23.36 22.05
CA GLN A 3 7.31 24.05 21.03
C GLN A 3 8.06 23.07 20.12
N GLU A 4 8.49 21.93 20.66
CA GLU A 4 9.18 20.91 19.87
C GLU A 4 8.24 20.29 18.82
N ILE A 5 7.01 19.91 19.23
CA ILE A 5 6.01 19.38 18.31
C ILE A 5 5.63 20.42 17.27
N HIS A 6 5.44 21.67 17.68
CA HIS A 6 5.11 22.75 16.75
C HIS A 6 6.18 22.91 15.67
N GLN A 7 7.46 22.94 16.05
CA GLN A 7 8.55 23.06 15.09
C GLN A 7 8.60 21.87 14.13
N ILE A 8 8.52 20.64 14.65
CA ILE A 8 8.53 19.43 13.82
C ILE A 8 7.38 19.43 12.81
N LEU A 9 6.16 19.78 13.25
CA LEU A 9 4.99 19.82 12.37
C LEU A 9 5.14 20.89 11.29
N THR A 10 5.69 22.05 11.64
CA THR A 10 5.95 23.14 10.67
C THR A 10 6.95 22.70 9.60
N ASP A 11 8.00 21.99 9.97
CA ASP A 11 9.08 21.61 9.08
C ASP A 11 8.72 20.41 8.18
N GLN A 12 7.97 19.43 8.70
CA GLN A 12 7.74 18.17 8.01
C GLN A 12 6.31 17.98 7.48
N PHE A 13 5.34 18.70 8.07
CA PHE A 13 3.92 18.63 7.68
C PHE A 13 3.42 19.99 7.19
N GLY A 14 4.19 20.64 6.32
CA GLY A 14 3.92 22.00 5.81
C GLY A 14 2.61 22.14 5.03
N VAL A 15 1.89 21.04 4.77
CA VAL A 15 0.53 21.03 4.23
C VAL A 15 -0.53 21.39 5.27
N PHE A 16 -0.18 21.34 6.58
CA PHE A 16 -1.11 21.65 7.67
C PHE A 16 -1.23 23.16 7.84
N GLU A 17 -2.47 23.60 8.04
CA GLU A 17 -2.77 24.99 8.38
C GLU A 17 -2.26 25.35 9.79
N PRO A 18 -1.86 26.61 10.04
CA PRO A 18 -1.23 27.01 11.32
C PRO A 18 -2.09 26.67 12.55
N GLU A 19 -3.39 26.80 12.46
CA GLU A 19 -4.34 26.48 13.54
C GLU A 19 -4.34 24.98 13.86
N LEU A 20 -4.19 24.11 12.84
CA LEU A 20 -4.05 22.67 13.04
C LEU A 20 -2.73 22.36 13.73
N ILE A 21 -1.61 22.97 13.29
CA ILE A 21 -0.28 22.77 13.90
C ILE A 21 -0.35 23.15 15.38
N ASN A 22 -0.96 24.27 15.72
CA ASN A 22 -1.13 24.69 17.13
C ASN A 22 -1.94 23.66 17.92
N THR A 23 -3.06 23.19 17.37
CA THR A 23 -3.91 22.20 18.02
C THR A 23 -3.16 20.88 18.23
N LEU A 24 -2.48 20.38 17.20
CA LEU A 24 -1.67 19.15 17.32
C LEU A 24 -0.52 19.29 18.29
N ALA A 25 0.09 20.49 18.40
CA ALA A 25 1.14 20.77 19.38
C ALA A 25 0.61 20.83 20.84
N ASP A 26 -0.68 21.08 21.02
CA ASP A 26 -1.30 21.05 22.34
C ASP A 26 -1.72 19.64 22.77
N ILE A 27 -2.30 18.85 21.86
CA ILE A 27 -2.85 17.52 22.18
C ILE A 27 -1.85 16.37 21.93
N GLY A 28 -0.84 16.58 21.09
CA GLY A 28 0.13 15.57 20.70
C GLY A 28 1.15 15.26 21.78
N THR A 29 1.70 14.05 21.74
CA THR A 29 2.82 13.63 22.58
C THR A 29 3.91 13.00 21.74
N ILE A 30 5.17 13.31 22.03
CA ILE A 30 6.30 12.67 21.35
C ILE A 30 6.60 11.35 22.03
N LYS A 31 6.81 10.31 21.21
CA LYS A 31 7.27 9.01 21.67
C LYS A 31 8.43 8.53 20.80
N SER A 32 9.48 8.03 21.44
CA SER A 32 10.61 7.39 20.77
C SER A 32 10.51 5.87 20.93
N PHE A 33 10.99 5.17 19.92
CA PHE A 33 11.04 3.71 19.85
C PHE A 33 12.44 3.31 19.40
N GLU A 34 12.98 2.28 20.01
CA GLU A 34 14.24 1.69 19.59
C GLU A 34 14.03 0.76 18.37
N GLU A 35 15.12 0.45 17.68
CA GLU A 35 15.07 -0.56 16.61
C GLU A 35 14.58 -1.90 17.17
N GLY A 36 13.57 -2.48 16.50
CA GLY A 36 12.93 -3.72 16.92
C GLY A 36 11.70 -3.55 17.81
N ASP A 37 11.44 -2.35 18.32
CA ASP A 37 10.24 -2.11 19.14
C ASP A 37 8.96 -2.31 18.33
N GLU A 38 7.97 -2.93 18.95
CA GLU A 38 6.64 -3.06 18.41
C GLU A 38 5.80 -1.84 18.77
N LEU A 39 5.37 -1.10 17.76
CA LEU A 39 4.53 0.07 17.91
C LEU A 39 3.05 -0.30 18.03
N MET A 40 2.67 -1.45 17.44
CA MET A 40 1.29 -1.93 17.37
C MET A 40 1.26 -3.45 17.14
N ARG A 41 0.28 -4.11 17.77
CA ARG A 41 0.04 -5.55 17.64
C ARG A 41 -1.37 -5.83 17.12
N THR A 42 -1.52 -6.95 16.41
CA THR A 42 -2.83 -7.47 16.04
C THR A 42 -3.70 -7.68 17.29
N GLY A 43 -4.99 -7.31 17.19
CA GLY A 43 -5.93 -7.38 18.31
C GLY A 43 -5.85 -6.21 19.31
N GLN A 44 -4.88 -5.33 19.18
CA GLN A 44 -4.74 -4.16 20.04
C GLN A 44 -5.70 -3.03 19.58
N TYR A 45 -6.37 -2.38 20.54
CA TYR A 45 -7.14 -1.18 20.25
C TYR A 45 -6.24 0.01 19.97
N PHE A 46 -6.60 0.79 18.97
CA PHE A 46 -5.93 2.06 18.69
C PHE A 46 -6.27 3.09 19.79
N LYS A 47 -5.25 3.69 20.39
CA LYS A 47 -5.38 4.79 21.35
C LYS A 47 -4.94 6.12 20.75
N SER A 48 -4.13 6.08 19.71
CA SER A 48 -3.63 7.25 19.02
C SER A 48 -3.26 6.89 17.59
N THR A 49 -3.33 7.85 16.68
CA THR A 49 -2.63 7.77 15.39
C THR A 49 -1.21 8.28 15.57
N MET A 50 -0.30 7.76 14.75
CA MET A 50 1.12 8.11 14.80
C MET A 50 1.52 8.85 13.52
N LEU A 51 2.04 10.07 13.70
CA LEU A 51 2.75 10.81 12.66
C LEU A 51 4.23 10.51 12.83
N ILE A 52 4.83 9.82 11.88
CA ILE A 52 6.25 9.46 11.94
C ILE A 52 7.07 10.69 11.55
N VAL A 53 8.01 11.09 12.43
CA VAL A 53 8.87 12.27 12.24
C VAL A 53 10.33 11.90 12.01
N ASP A 54 10.74 10.71 12.42
CA ASP A 54 12.07 10.16 12.15
C ASP A 54 12.02 8.64 12.20
N GLY A 55 12.95 7.96 11.51
CA GLY A 55 13.08 6.51 11.51
C GLY A 55 12.34 5.82 10.35
N LEU A 56 11.95 4.57 10.56
CA LEU A 56 11.25 3.74 9.58
C LEU A 56 10.42 2.69 10.30
N VAL A 57 9.13 2.61 9.99
CA VAL A 57 8.22 1.62 10.57
C VAL A 57 7.76 0.65 9.49
N LYS A 58 7.90 -0.66 9.75
CA LYS A 58 7.35 -1.73 8.91
C LYS A 58 5.97 -2.10 9.40
N LEU A 59 4.97 -2.09 8.50
CA LEU A 59 3.68 -2.73 8.74
C LEU A 59 3.67 -4.10 8.07
N TYR A 60 3.16 -5.10 8.81
CA TYR A 60 3.07 -6.47 8.34
C TYR A 60 1.89 -7.19 9.00
N ARG A 61 1.47 -8.29 8.44
CA ARG A 61 0.52 -9.25 9.03
C ARG A 61 1.27 -10.54 9.34
N GLU A 62 0.83 -11.24 10.34
CA GLU A 62 1.29 -12.58 10.64
C GLU A 62 0.17 -13.58 10.36
N ASP A 63 0.52 -14.72 9.77
CA ASP A 63 -0.38 -15.87 9.67
C ASP A 63 -0.31 -16.73 10.95
N ASP A 64 -1.11 -17.80 11.00
CA ASP A 64 -1.18 -18.72 12.14
C ASP A 64 0.15 -19.47 12.39
N GLU A 65 1.05 -19.47 11.41
CA GLU A 65 2.39 -20.08 11.49
C GLU A 65 3.50 -19.05 11.81
N SER A 66 3.11 -17.79 12.12
CA SER A 66 4.01 -16.65 12.38
C SER A 66 4.88 -16.24 11.18
N ASN A 67 4.43 -16.54 9.96
CA ASN A 67 5.07 -15.98 8.77
C ASN A 67 4.63 -14.52 8.59
N GLU A 68 5.61 -13.64 8.42
CA GLU A 68 5.34 -12.21 8.19
C GLU A 68 4.96 -11.95 6.73
N PHE A 69 3.81 -11.35 6.50
CA PHE A 69 3.42 -10.78 5.22
C PHE A 69 3.58 -9.26 5.28
N PHE A 70 4.56 -8.75 4.53
CA PHE A 70 4.82 -7.31 4.43
C PHE A 70 3.63 -6.58 3.79
N VAL A 71 3.22 -5.46 4.40
CA VAL A 71 2.15 -4.61 3.88
C VAL A 71 2.75 -3.33 3.27
N TYR A 72 3.36 -2.45 4.09
CA TYR A 72 4.08 -1.26 3.62
C TYR A 72 5.00 -0.68 4.70
N PHE A 73 5.82 0.29 4.32
CA PHE A 73 6.59 1.11 5.25
C PHE A 73 5.89 2.43 5.54
N ILE A 74 6.09 2.95 6.77
CA ILE A 74 5.75 4.33 7.11
C ILE A 74 7.07 5.09 7.31
N GLU A 75 7.28 6.09 6.47
CA GLU A 75 8.42 6.97 6.47
C GLU A 75 8.10 8.30 7.16
N PRO A 76 9.11 9.12 7.53
CA PRO A 76 8.89 10.46 8.05
C PRO A 76 7.98 11.31 7.15
N GLY A 77 7.13 12.13 7.76
CA GLY A 77 6.10 12.91 7.06
C GLY A 77 4.82 12.15 6.76
N ASN A 78 4.74 10.86 7.12
CA ASN A 78 3.57 10.01 6.90
C ASN A 78 2.95 9.53 8.22
N ALA A 79 1.76 8.93 8.09
CA ALA A 79 1.01 8.36 9.20
C ALA A 79 0.50 6.95 8.89
N CYS A 80 0.10 6.23 9.92
CA CYS A 80 -0.56 4.94 9.76
C CYS A 80 -2.03 5.15 9.32
N ALA A 81 -2.34 4.86 8.04
CA ALA A 81 -3.68 4.99 7.49
C ALA A 81 -4.73 4.25 8.33
N LEU A 82 -4.44 3.02 8.75
CA LEU A 82 -5.39 2.19 9.51
C LEU A 82 -5.74 2.82 10.85
N SER A 83 -4.79 3.44 11.57
CA SER A 83 -5.06 4.09 12.85
C SER A 83 -5.95 5.33 12.73
N MET A 84 -6.00 5.96 11.56
CA MET A 84 -6.76 7.21 11.34
C MET A 84 -8.27 7.01 11.21
N VAL A 85 -8.73 5.85 10.76
CA VAL A 85 -10.17 5.57 10.53
C VAL A 85 -10.75 4.60 11.55
N CYS A 86 -9.94 3.73 12.14
CA CYS A 86 -10.40 2.79 13.17
C CYS A 86 -10.86 3.49 14.47
N ALA A 87 -10.60 4.79 14.58
CA ALA A 87 -11.00 5.63 15.73
C ALA A 87 -12.50 5.59 16.02
N SER A 88 -13.32 5.77 14.99
CA SER A 88 -14.76 5.94 15.15
C SER A 88 -15.52 4.63 15.44
N GLN A 89 -14.91 3.47 15.26
CA GLN A 89 -15.58 2.17 15.34
C GLN A 89 -15.03 1.22 16.41
N GLN A 90 -14.11 1.68 17.27
CA GLN A 90 -13.45 0.85 18.30
C GLN A 90 -12.89 -0.47 17.75
N LEU A 91 -12.36 -0.43 16.53
CA LEU A 91 -11.77 -1.61 15.89
C LEU A 91 -10.37 -1.89 16.43
N THR A 92 -10.05 -3.16 16.55
CA THR A 92 -8.69 -3.60 16.85
C THR A 92 -7.82 -3.59 15.60
N SER A 93 -6.50 -3.48 15.78
CA SER A 93 -5.55 -3.61 14.67
C SER A 93 -5.58 -5.01 14.08
N GLU A 94 -5.59 -5.10 12.76
CA GLU A 94 -5.37 -6.34 12.01
C GLU A 94 -3.92 -6.46 11.51
N VAL A 95 -3.06 -5.51 11.88
CA VAL A 95 -1.65 -5.46 11.44
C VAL A 95 -0.72 -5.25 12.63
N MET A 96 0.50 -5.70 12.44
CA MET A 96 1.64 -5.43 13.31
C MET A 96 2.41 -4.22 12.79
N ALA A 97 3.01 -3.44 13.69
CA ALA A 97 3.92 -2.35 13.33
C ALA A 97 5.20 -2.43 14.16
N LYS A 98 6.36 -2.41 13.49
CA LYS A 98 7.68 -2.57 14.10
C LYS A 98 8.65 -1.51 13.60
N ALA A 99 9.41 -0.90 14.50
CA ALA A 99 10.49 0.01 14.15
C ALA A 99 11.67 -0.76 13.53
N LEU A 100 12.07 -0.38 12.32
CA LEU A 100 13.26 -0.93 11.66
C LEU A 100 14.54 -0.11 11.94
N LYS A 101 14.37 1.07 12.51
CA LYS A 101 15.43 1.99 12.95
C LYS A 101 14.92 2.70 14.19
N PRO A 102 15.78 3.34 14.98
CA PRO A 102 15.32 4.27 16.01
C PRO A 102 14.31 5.25 15.41
N THR A 103 13.12 5.28 15.98
CA THR A 103 11.96 5.97 15.39
C THR A 103 11.38 6.95 16.37
N LYS A 104 11.02 8.14 15.88
CA LYS A 104 10.32 9.17 16.64
C LYS A 104 8.97 9.46 16.01
N ALA A 105 7.92 9.48 16.82
CA ALA A 105 6.56 9.73 16.37
C ALA A 105 5.84 10.74 17.25
N ILE A 106 4.95 11.52 16.65
CA ILE A 106 3.94 12.31 17.36
C ILE A 106 2.67 11.46 17.45
N LEU A 107 2.24 11.19 18.67
CA LEU A 107 1.00 10.47 18.96
C LEU A 107 -0.14 11.48 19.09
N VAL A 108 -1.16 11.35 18.26
CA VAL A 108 -2.38 12.16 18.31
C VAL A 108 -3.49 11.29 18.86
N PRO A 109 -4.15 11.68 19.99
CA PRO A 109 -5.23 10.91 20.58
C PRO A 109 -6.35 10.62 19.59
N ILE A 110 -6.83 9.37 19.58
CA ILE A 110 -7.79 8.91 18.59
C ILE A 110 -9.16 9.59 18.76
N GLU A 111 -9.50 9.98 19.99
CA GLU A 111 -10.73 10.67 20.34
C GLU A 111 -10.85 12.05 19.67
N GLN A 112 -9.72 12.62 19.24
CA GLN A 112 -9.68 13.92 18.58
C GLN A 112 -9.90 13.81 17.05
N MET A 113 -9.92 12.60 16.49
CA MET A 113 -9.93 12.42 15.04
C MET A 113 -11.15 13.03 14.35
N ASP A 114 -12.35 12.82 14.91
CA ASP A 114 -13.59 13.35 14.33
C ASP A 114 -13.61 14.89 14.36
N GLU A 115 -13.16 15.50 15.46
CA GLU A 115 -13.06 16.95 15.56
C GLU A 115 -12.04 17.51 14.57
N LEU A 116 -10.86 16.89 14.47
CA LEU A 116 -9.82 17.29 13.53
C LEU A 116 -10.30 17.20 12.07
N MET A 117 -11.01 16.11 11.71
CA MET A 117 -11.59 15.90 10.37
C MET A 117 -12.64 16.95 10.01
N LEU A 118 -13.47 17.35 10.96
CA LEU A 118 -14.53 18.34 10.74
C LEU A 118 -13.99 19.77 10.68
N LYS A 119 -12.99 20.08 11.50
CA LYS A 119 -12.53 21.45 11.70
C LYS A 119 -11.44 21.87 10.72
N TYR A 120 -10.53 20.96 10.36
CA TYR A 120 -9.33 21.28 9.60
C TYR A 120 -9.31 20.59 8.23
N LYS A 121 -9.43 21.39 7.16
CA LYS A 121 -9.40 20.85 5.79
C LYS A 121 -8.07 20.21 5.42
N SER A 122 -6.97 20.75 5.91
CA SER A 122 -5.63 20.18 5.66
C SER A 122 -5.49 18.80 6.30
N TRP A 123 -6.06 18.56 7.50
CA TRP A 123 -6.13 17.23 8.12
C TRP A 123 -7.00 16.26 7.31
N TYR A 124 -8.18 16.72 6.90
CA TYR A 124 -9.08 15.92 6.07
C TYR A 124 -8.38 15.43 4.78
N TYR A 125 -7.72 16.34 4.05
CA TYR A 125 -7.00 15.97 2.83
C TYR A 125 -5.77 15.10 3.11
N PHE A 126 -5.05 15.32 4.18
CA PHE A 126 -3.93 14.47 4.59
C PHE A 126 -4.38 13.03 4.85
N VAL A 127 -5.50 12.83 5.55
CA VAL A 127 -6.08 11.51 5.78
C VAL A 127 -6.47 10.84 4.45
N LEU A 128 -7.19 11.54 3.58
CA LEU A 128 -7.59 11.00 2.27
C LEU A 128 -6.38 10.65 1.39
N GLU A 129 -5.37 11.52 1.34
CA GLU A 129 -4.17 11.29 0.56
C GLU A 129 -3.36 10.11 1.11
N THR A 130 -3.28 9.96 2.43
CA THR A 130 -2.67 8.80 3.07
C THR A 130 -3.38 7.50 2.64
N TYR A 131 -4.72 7.48 2.64
CA TYR A 131 -5.49 6.33 2.15
C TYR A 131 -5.32 6.09 0.66
N ARG A 132 -5.37 7.12 -0.16
CA ARG A 132 -5.19 7.03 -1.61
C ARG A 132 -3.84 6.40 -1.94
N SER A 133 -2.76 6.89 -1.33
CA SER A 133 -1.42 6.36 -1.53
C SER A 133 -1.33 4.87 -1.18
N ARG A 134 -1.92 4.45 -0.05
CA ARG A 134 -1.93 3.02 0.37
C ARG A 134 -2.79 2.16 -0.56
N PHE A 135 -3.89 2.68 -1.06
CA PHE A 135 -4.71 1.98 -2.04
C PHE A 135 -3.98 1.79 -3.37
N GLU A 136 -3.27 2.82 -3.86
CA GLU A 136 -2.44 2.73 -5.07
C GLU A 136 -1.30 1.72 -4.91
N GLU A 137 -0.62 1.68 -3.75
CA GLU A 137 0.38 0.65 -3.43
C GLU A 137 -0.23 -0.76 -3.46
N LEU A 138 -1.40 -0.95 -2.85
CA LEU A 138 -2.10 -2.23 -2.86
C LEU A 138 -2.47 -2.66 -4.28
N LEU A 139 -2.99 -1.76 -5.11
CA LEU A 139 -3.27 -2.04 -6.52
C LEU A 139 -2.01 -2.46 -7.28
N SER A 140 -0.87 -1.82 -7.01
CA SER A 140 0.41 -2.19 -7.61
C SER A 140 0.85 -3.61 -7.23
N VAL A 141 0.64 -4.02 -5.98
CA VAL A 141 0.91 -5.39 -5.51
C VAL A 141 -0.04 -6.39 -6.17
N VAL A 142 -1.32 -6.09 -6.23
CA VAL A 142 -2.33 -6.93 -6.92
C VAL A 142 -1.98 -7.09 -8.39
N ASP A 143 -1.60 -6.00 -9.06
CA ASP A 143 -1.14 -6.03 -10.44
C ASP A 143 0.11 -6.91 -10.62
N ALA A 144 1.08 -6.80 -9.72
CA ALA A 144 2.29 -7.63 -9.78
C ALA A 144 1.96 -9.12 -9.64
N ILE A 145 1.06 -9.49 -8.74
CA ILE A 145 0.63 -10.87 -8.53
C ILE A 145 -0.21 -11.37 -9.73
N ALA A 146 -1.22 -10.59 -10.13
CA ALA A 146 -2.14 -11.00 -11.19
C ALA A 146 -1.47 -11.08 -12.56
N PHE A 147 -0.67 -10.07 -12.91
CA PHE A 147 -0.10 -9.95 -14.24
C PHE A 147 1.24 -10.68 -14.42
N LYS A 148 2.06 -10.78 -13.37
CA LYS A 148 3.30 -11.55 -13.44
C LYS A 148 3.03 -13.04 -13.56
N ALA A 149 2.08 -13.54 -12.78
CA ALA A 149 1.61 -14.92 -12.91
C ALA A 149 0.93 -15.20 -14.27
N MET A 150 0.23 -14.24 -14.85
CA MET A 150 -0.43 -14.40 -16.14
C MET A 150 0.54 -14.29 -17.33
N ASP A 151 1.56 -13.43 -17.25
CA ASP A 151 2.67 -13.38 -18.23
C ASP A 151 3.32 -14.78 -18.36
N ASP A 152 3.69 -15.40 -17.24
CA ASP A 152 4.34 -16.72 -17.22
C ASP A 152 3.40 -17.83 -17.72
N ARG A 153 2.12 -17.79 -17.35
CA ARG A 153 1.11 -18.73 -17.83
C ARG A 153 0.91 -18.61 -19.35
N LEU A 154 0.88 -17.39 -19.88
CA LEU A 154 0.74 -17.15 -21.31
C LEU A 154 1.98 -17.64 -22.07
N ILE A 155 3.20 -17.37 -21.57
CA ILE A 155 4.43 -17.87 -22.17
C ILE A 155 4.44 -19.41 -22.22
N PHE A 156 4.11 -20.06 -21.10
CA PHE A 156 4.03 -21.51 -21.00
C PHE A 156 2.97 -22.09 -21.95
N TYR A 157 1.77 -21.48 -22.01
CA TYR A 157 0.68 -21.87 -22.89
C TYR A 157 1.10 -21.82 -24.37
N LEU A 158 1.69 -20.71 -24.82
CA LEU A 158 2.17 -20.55 -26.18
C LEU A 158 3.30 -21.54 -26.52
N GLY A 159 4.24 -21.73 -25.61
CA GLY A 159 5.31 -22.72 -25.78
C GLY A 159 4.75 -24.14 -25.96
N LYS A 160 3.79 -24.53 -25.11
CA LYS A 160 3.13 -25.84 -25.23
C LYS A 160 2.36 -26.01 -26.54
N GLN A 161 1.73 -24.94 -27.04
CA GLN A 161 1.05 -24.95 -28.34
C GLN A 161 2.05 -25.17 -29.49
N VAL A 162 3.19 -24.46 -29.48
CA VAL A 162 4.27 -24.64 -30.45
C VAL A 162 4.77 -26.08 -30.47
N ASP A 163 5.04 -26.65 -29.29
CA ASP A 163 5.51 -28.03 -29.14
C ASP A 163 4.47 -29.05 -29.64
N THR A 164 3.20 -28.85 -29.32
CA THR A 164 2.12 -29.76 -29.71
C THR A 164 1.84 -29.70 -31.20
N LEU A 165 1.83 -28.50 -31.78
CA LEU A 165 1.55 -28.31 -33.22
C LEU A 165 2.78 -28.53 -34.11
N GLN A 166 3.96 -28.69 -33.52
CA GLN A 166 5.26 -28.74 -34.22
C GLN A 166 5.39 -27.57 -35.22
N SER A 167 4.88 -26.41 -34.84
CA SER A 167 4.80 -25.21 -35.68
C SER A 167 5.01 -23.94 -34.86
N ASN A 168 5.81 -23.03 -35.40
CA ASN A 168 5.97 -21.68 -34.82
C ASN A 168 4.81 -20.73 -35.19
N LEU A 169 3.76 -21.23 -35.83
CA LEU A 169 2.57 -20.48 -36.19
C LEU A 169 1.35 -21.09 -35.50
N ILE A 170 0.80 -20.40 -34.52
CA ILE A 170 -0.35 -20.82 -33.76
C ILE A 170 -1.59 -20.10 -34.30
N SER A 171 -2.55 -20.84 -34.84
CA SER A 171 -3.84 -20.31 -35.30
C SER A 171 -4.79 -20.25 -34.11
N THR A 172 -4.92 -19.09 -33.51
CA THR A 172 -5.76 -18.85 -32.33
C THR A 172 -6.18 -17.38 -32.25
N THR A 173 -7.22 -17.13 -31.49
CA THR A 173 -7.70 -15.78 -31.19
C THR A 173 -7.37 -15.37 -29.73
N HIS A 174 -7.31 -14.09 -29.48
CA HIS A 174 -7.13 -13.58 -28.11
C HIS A 174 -8.24 -14.03 -27.15
N GLN A 175 -9.46 -14.28 -27.70
CA GLN A 175 -10.59 -14.76 -26.91
C GLN A 175 -10.41 -16.23 -26.51
N GLU A 176 -9.96 -17.09 -27.41
CA GLU A 176 -9.67 -18.50 -27.10
C GLU A 176 -8.60 -18.63 -26.04
N ILE A 177 -7.49 -17.90 -26.19
CA ILE A 177 -6.41 -17.87 -25.17
C ILE A 177 -6.96 -17.37 -23.83
N ALA A 178 -7.80 -16.34 -23.83
CA ALA A 178 -8.41 -15.81 -22.62
C ALA A 178 -9.30 -16.85 -21.92
N THR A 179 -10.07 -17.60 -22.68
CA THR A 179 -10.90 -18.69 -22.17
C THR A 179 -10.04 -19.81 -21.59
N ASP A 180 -9.02 -20.28 -22.31
CA ASP A 180 -8.11 -21.35 -21.86
C ASP A 180 -7.31 -21.00 -20.61
N LEU A 181 -6.94 -19.73 -20.47
CA LEU A 181 -6.19 -19.23 -19.31
C LEU A 181 -7.09 -18.67 -18.19
N ASN A 182 -8.42 -18.76 -18.33
CA ASN A 182 -9.41 -18.24 -17.39
C ASN A 182 -9.14 -16.76 -17.01
N THR A 183 -9.09 -15.91 -18.04
CA THR A 183 -8.84 -14.48 -17.90
C THR A 183 -9.63 -13.67 -18.92
N SER A 184 -9.51 -12.34 -18.93
CA SER A 184 -10.20 -11.52 -19.92
C SER A 184 -9.40 -11.36 -21.23
N ARG A 185 -10.13 -11.17 -22.33
CA ARG A 185 -9.55 -10.89 -23.65
C ARG A 185 -8.64 -9.65 -23.63
N GLU A 186 -9.02 -8.64 -22.85
CA GLU A 186 -8.28 -7.39 -22.69
C GLU A 186 -6.89 -7.64 -22.07
N VAL A 187 -6.84 -8.49 -21.05
CA VAL A 187 -5.59 -8.90 -20.39
C VAL A 187 -4.68 -9.61 -21.39
N ILE A 188 -5.19 -10.61 -22.11
CA ILE A 188 -4.41 -11.34 -23.13
C ILE A 188 -3.94 -10.40 -24.24
N SER A 189 -4.81 -9.52 -24.75
CA SER A 189 -4.45 -8.56 -25.81
C SER A 189 -3.29 -7.65 -25.39
N ARG A 190 -3.31 -7.17 -24.14
CA ARG A 190 -2.25 -6.33 -23.57
C ARG A 190 -0.93 -7.12 -23.43
N LEU A 191 -0.98 -8.35 -22.93
CA LEU A 191 0.18 -9.19 -22.73
C LEU A 191 0.84 -9.60 -24.04
N LEU A 192 0.06 -10.04 -25.02
CA LEU A 192 0.55 -10.38 -26.35
C LEU A 192 1.23 -9.18 -27.02
N LYS A 193 0.62 -7.98 -26.92
CA LYS A 193 1.25 -6.75 -27.42
C LYS A 193 2.58 -6.43 -26.74
N LYS A 194 2.67 -6.66 -25.42
CA LYS A 194 3.92 -6.51 -24.66
C LYS A 194 4.98 -7.51 -25.10
N MET A 195 4.60 -8.78 -25.39
CA MET A 195 5.51 -9.81 -25.91
C MET A 195 5.98 -9.46 -27.33
N GLU A 196 5.11 -8.94 -28.18
CA GLU A 196 5.47 -8.47 -29.52
C GLU A 196 6.46 -7.31 -29.46
N GLN A 197 6.25 -6.32 -28.58
CA GLN A 197 7.20 -5.22 -28.35
C GLN A 197 8.58 -5.72 -27.90
N LYS A 198 8.60 -6.80 -27.11
CA LYS A 198 9.84 -7.48 -26.68
C LYS A 198 10.42 -8.41 -27.77
N ARG A 199 9.82 -8.49 -28.95
CA ARG A 199 10.22 -9.35 -30.08
C ARG A 199 10.20 -10.86 -29.76
N MET A 200 9.40 -11.27 -28.80
CA MET A 200 9.23 -12.69 -28.44
C MET A 200 8.26 -13.39 -29.37
N ILE A 201 7.28 -12.68 -29.90
CA ILE A 201 6.27 -13.15 -30.83
C ILE A 201 6.02 -12.12 -31.94
N LYS A 202 5.25 -12.53 -33.00
CA LYS A 202 4.65 -11.63 -33.99
C LYS A 202 3.15 -11.88 -34.02
N LEU A 203 2.37 -10.80 -34.02
CA LEU A 203 0.93 -10.87 -34.06
C LEU A 203 0.45 -10.68 -35.51
N HIS A 204 -0.43 -11.58 -35.96
CA HIS A 204 -1.15 -11.50 -37.21
C HIS A 204 -2.64 -11.65 -36.96
N ARG A 205 -3.49 -11.45 -37.99
CA ARG A 205 -4.92 -11.65 -37.85
C ARG A 205 -5.21 -13.13 -37.55
N ASN A 206 -5.69 -13.43 -36.33
CA ASN A 206 -5.97 -14.78 -35.80
C ASN A 206 -4.78 -15.76 -35.84
N LYS A 207 -3.55 -15.25 -35.75
CA LYS A 207 -2.32 -16.05 -35.69
C LYS A 207 -1.26 -15.36 -34.84
N ILE A 208 -0.50 -16.15 -34.15
CA ILE A 208 0.63 -15.73 -33.30
C ILE A 208 1.84 -16.53 -33.73
#